data_4faca4051c0abc4515ae2a588672c04d
#
_entry.id   4faca4051c0abc4515ae2a588672c04d
#
_cell.length_a   1.000
_cell.length_b   1.000
_cell.length_c   1.000
_cell.angle_alpha   90.00
_cell.angle_beta   90.00
_cell.angle_gamma   90.00
#
_symmetry.space_group_name_H-M   'P 1'
#
loop_
_entity.id
_entity.type
_entity.pdbx_description
1 polymer ?
#
loop_
_entity_poly.entity_id
_entity_poly.type
_entity_poly.pdbx_seq_one_letter_code
_entity_poly.pdbx_strand_id
1 'polypeptide(L)'
;MFNGIVEEVGIVDALERRKNLSVLKVRARKVLQGTKRGDSIAVDGVCLTVTDKKKDVFTYDMMRETLEKTSLGRLRRGDQVNLERALKAGGRVSGHFMTGHIDAVGRIEQRMTEANYEELSIRLPKGLGKYIVPKGSVALDGVSLTVGKVGKGRFSVYLIPFTKQVTTLGSKKKGDWVNIETDILAKYVLNRGKDA
;
A
#
# COMPACT_ATOMS: atom_id res chain seq x y z
N MET A 1 0.66 -5.81 -11.52
CA MET A 1 0.82 -6.79 -10.42
C MET A 1 2.08 -6.45 -9.65
N PHE A 2 2.01 -6.58 -8.33
CA PHE A 2 3.08 -6.32 -7.37
C PHE A 2 3.18 -7.50 -6.41
N ASN A 3 4.15 -7.48 -5.50
CA ASN A 3 4.28 -8.55 -4.51
C ASN A 3 4.42 -8.04 -3.06
N GLY A 4 4.33 -6.74 -2.85
CA GLY A 4 4.36 -6.11 -1.53
C GLY A 4 5.74 -6.02 -0.90
N ILE A 5 6.76 -5.96 -1.73
CA ILE A 5 8.14 -5.74 -1.32
C ILE A 5 8.54 -4.32 -1.72
N VAL A 6 8.50 -3.42 -0.75
CA VAL A 6 8.88 -2.02 -0.96
C VAL A 6 10.34 -1.94 -1.39
N GLU A 7 10.58 -1.27 -2.51
CA GLU A 7 11.93 -1.09 -3.06
C GLU A 7 12.59 0.19 -2.54
N GLU A 8 11.77 1.22 -2.29
CA GLU A 8 12.24 2.55 -1.89
C GLU A 8 11.15 3.32 -1.17
N VAL A 9 11.53 4.20 -0.26
CA VAL A 9 10.66 5.25 0.28
C VAL A 9 10.90 6.53 -0.51
N GLY A 10 9.90 6.94 -1.30
CA GLY A 10 9.91 8.19 -2.05
C GLY A 10 9.39 9.37 -1.23
N ILE A 11 9.60 10.59 -1.75
CA ILE A 11 9.15 11.84 -1.14
C ILE A 11 8.15 12.53 -2.06
N VAL A 12 6.99 12.89 -1.55
CA VAL A 12 6.00 13.70 -2.29
C VAL A 12 6.57 15.07 -2.59
N ASP A 13 6.72 15.40 -3.86
CA ASP A 13 7.18 16.73 -4.31
C ASP A 13 6.00 17.69 -4.48
N ALA A 14 4.86 17.19 -5.00
CA ALA A 14 3.62 17.96 -5.12
C ALA A 14 2.40 17.04 -5.23
N LEU A 15 1.25 17.52 -4.75
CA LEU A 15 -0.07 17.02 -5.06
C LEU A 15 -0.94 18.19 -5.55
N GLU A 16 -1.11 18.28 -6.87
CA GLU A 16 -1.92 19.28 -7.54
C GLU A 16 -3.34 18.76 -7.70
N ARG A 17 -4.28 19.25 -6.89
CA ARG A 17 -5.70 18.88 -6.99
C ARG A 17 -6.36 19.64 -8.12
N ARG A 18 -6.99 18.94 -9.04
CA ARG A 18 -7.75 19.50 -10.17
C ARG A 18 -9.15 18.90 -10.18
N LYS A 19 -10.08 19.55 -10.89
CA LYS A 19 -11.51 19.18 -10.89
C LYS A 19 -11.76 17.71 -11.26
N ASN A 20 -11.12 17.20 -12.29
CA ASN A 20 -11.37 15.85 -12.81
C ASN A 20 -10.19 14.90 -12.64
N LEU A 21 -8.98 15.41 -12.65
CA LEU A 21 -7.74 14.64 -12.63
C LEU A 21 -6.71 15.38 -11.80
N SER A 22 -6.21 14.76 -10.74
CA SER A 22 -5.16 15.34 -9.90
C SER A 22 -3.80 14.79 -10.31
N VAL A 23 -2.75 15.57 -10.07
CA VAL A 23 -1.38 15.21 -10.44
C VAL A 23 -0.56 15.03 -9.17
N LEU A 24 -0.04 13.82 -8.97
CA LEU A 24 0.93 13.50 -7.93
C LEU A 24 2.33 13.50 -8.50
N LYS A 25 3.27 14.17 -7.84
CA LYS A 25 4.69 14.15 -8.16
C LYS A 25 5.46 13.55 -7.00
N VAL A 26 6.26 12.52 -7.26
CA VAL A 26 7.05 11.82 -6.23
C VAL A 26 8.51 11.77 -6.66
N ARG A 27 9.38 12.21 -5.76
CA ARG A 27 10.82 12.08 -5.92
C ARG A 27 11.28 10.71 -5.48
N ALA A 28 12.10 10.07 -6.32
CA ALA A 28 12.62 8.72 -6.10
C ALA A 28 14.04 8.61 -6.68
N ARG A 29 14.72 7.49 -6.45
CA ARG A 29 16.05 7.19 -7.00
C ARG A 29 16.15 5.78 -7.54
N LYS A 30 15.86 4.78 -6.69
CA LYS A 30 16.03 3.37 -7.03
C LYS A 30 14.99 2.90 -8.05
N VAL A 31 13.72 3.18 -7.82
CA VAL A 31 12.62 2.78 -8.72
C VAL A 31 12.62 3.54 -10.05
N LEU A 32 13.42 4.61 -10.17
CA LEU A 32 13.64 5.30 -11.46
C LEU A 32 14.37 4.43 -12.48
N GLN A 33 15.22 3.51 -12.01
CA GLN A 33 16.07 2.69 -12.88
C GLN A 33 15.21 1.69 -13.66
N GLY A 34 15.23 1.79 -14.98
CA GLY A 34 14.49 0.91 -15.87
C GLY A 34 12.99 1.23 -16.00
N THR A 35 12.44 2.16 -15.19
CA THR A 35 11.05 2.60 -15.32
C THR A 35 10.89 3.62 -16.44
N LYS A 36 9.84 3.45 -17.24
CA LYS A 36 9.47 4.29 -18.39
C LYS A 36 8.08 4.89 -18.19
N ARG A 37 7.76 5.91 -18.98
CA ARG A 37 6.38 6.39 -19.13
C ARG A 37 5.48 5.24 -19.59
N GLY A 38 4.32 5.10 -18.98
CA GLY A 38 3.37 4.01 -19.17
C GLY A 38 3.54 2.82 -18.22
N ASP A 39 4.67 2.72 -17.52
CA ASP A 39 4.86 1.68 -16.52
C ASP A 39 3.99 1.93 -15.27
N SER A 40 3.67 0.86 -14.55
CA SER A 40 2.96 0.93 -13.27
C SER A 40 3.94 0.92 -12.10
N ILE A 41 3.70 1.80 -11.13
CA ILE A 41 4.36 1.82 -9.83
C ILE A 41 3.28 1.79 -8.74
N ALA A 42 3.45 0.97 -7.72
CA ALA A 42 2.66 1.04 -6.51
C ALA A 42 3.19 2.18 -5.63
N VAL A 43 2.33 3.16 -5.32
CA VAL A 43 2.59 4.27 -4.39
C VAL A 43 1.72 4.06 -3.16
N ASP A 44 2.32 3.79 -2.00
CA ASP A 44 1.61 3.30 -0.81
C ASP A 44 0.59 2.19 -1.16
N GLY A 45 1.00 1.26 -2.02
CA GLY A 45 0.19 0.15 -2.50
C GLY A 45 -0.80 0.49 -3.61
N VAL A 46 -0.99 1.75 -3.96
CA VAL A 46 -1.90 2.16 -5.05
C VAL A 46 -1.20 2.03 -6.40
N CYS A 47 -1.75 1.24 -7.30
CA CYS A 47 -1.24 1.12 -8.67
C CYS A 47 -1.46 2.42 -9.43
N LEU A 48 -0.38 3.11 -9.78
CA LEU A 48 -0.40 4.33 -10.58
C LEU A 48 0.44 4.18 -11.84
N THR A 49 -0.04 4.74 -12.95
CA THR A 49 0.69 4.79 -14.21
C THR A 49 1.59 6.01 -14.25
N VAL A 50 2.87 5.82 -14.57
CA VAL A 50 3.83 6.91 -14.78
C VAL A 50 3.44 7.68 -16.04
N THR A 51 3.03 8.93 -15.90
CA THR A 51 2.64 9.80 -17.04
C THR A 51 3.80 10.67 -17.53
N ASP A 52 4.74 11.00 -16.64
CA ASP A 52 5.98 11.70 -16.99
C ASP A 52 7.11 11.31 -16.01
N LYS A 53 8.35 11.47 -16.48
CA LYS A 53 9.56 11.25 -15.68
C LYS A 53 10.59 12.30 -16.01
N LYS A 54 10.92 13.16 -15.04
CA LYS A 54 11.93 14.21 -15.20
C LYS A 54 12.94 14.14 -14.06
N LYS A 55 14.22 14.00 -14.40
CA LYS A 55 15.30 13.86 -13.42
C LYS A 55 14.98 12.75 -12.40
N ASP A 56 14.76 13.13 -11.14
CA ASP A 56 14.46 12.27 -10.00
C ASP A 56 12.97 12.26 -9.60
N VAL A 57 12.08 12.80 -10.45
CA VAL A 57 10.66 12.93 -10.16
C VAL A 57 9.81 12.14 -11.15
N PHE A 58 8.93 11.29 -10.63
CA PHE A 58 7.81 10.70 -11.35
C PHE A 58 6.56 11.57 -11.23
N THR A 59 5.79 11.61 -12.30
CA THR A 59 4.46 12.23 -12.34
C THR A 59 3.41 11.16 -12.60
N TYR A 60 2.31 11.23 -11.85
CA TYR A 60 1.17 10.33 -11.96
C TYR A 60 -0.12 11.14 -12.08
N ASP A 61 -1.00 10.72 -12.97
CA ASP A 61 -2.36 11.24 -13.03
C ASP A 61 -3.28 10.35 -12.19
N MET A 62 -4.04 10.97 -11.29
CA MET A 62 -4.93 10.27 -10.37
C MET A 62 -6.37 10.70 -10.58
N MET A 63 -7.25 9.72 -10.74
CA MET A 63 -8.69 9.94 -10.78
C MET A 63 -9.20 10.43 -9.41
N ARG A 64 -10.33 11.12 -9.42
CA ARG A 64 -11.00 11.56 -8.20
C ARG A 64 -11.29 10.40 -7.25
N GLU A 65 -11.74 9.27 -7.77
CA GLU A 65 -12.00 8.05 -7.00
C GLU A 65 -10.75 7.57 -6.24
N THR A 66 -9.58 7.61 -6.87
CA THR A 66 -8.30 7.24 -6.22
C THR A 66 -8.02 8.13 -5.01
N LEU A 67 -8.24 9.44 -5.12
CA LEU A 67 -8.06 10.37 -4.00
C LEU A 67 -9.05 10.13 -2.86
N GLU A 68 -10.29 9.80 -3.18
CA GLU A 68 -11.36 9.60 -2.21
C GLU A 68 -11.25 8.25 -1.50
N LYS A 69 -10.86 7.19 -2.22
CA LYS A 69 -10.82 5.81 -1.71
C LYS A 69 -9.47 5.39 -1.13
N THR A 70 -8.43 6.21 -1.25
CA THR A 70 -7.10 5.88 -0.73
C THR A 70 -6.55 6.96 0.19
N SER A 71 -5.48 6.65 0.92
CA SER A 71 -4.76 7.62 1.74
C SER A 71 -4.03 8.69 0.90
N LEU A 72 -3.84 8.47 -0.41
CA LEU A 72 -3.11 9.39 -1.29
C LEU A 72 -3.77 10.78 -1.36
N GLY A 73 -5.10 10.86 -1.20
CA GLY A 73 -5.80 12.14 -1.14
C GLY A 73 -5.44 13.02 0.06
N ARG A 74 -4.73 12.48 1.06
CA ARG A 74 -4.29 13.20 2.27
C ARG A 74 -2.85 13.67 2.20
N LEU A 75 -2.10 13.23 1.19
CA LEU A 75 -0.68 13.55 1.02
C LEU A 75 -0.44 15.04 0.88
N ARG A 76 0.70 15.46 1.41
CA ARG A 76 1.24 16.83 1.34
C ARG A 76 2.68 16.76 0.83
N ARG A 77 3.19 17.88 0.36
CA ARG A 77 4.61 18.01 0.02
C ARG A 77 5.49 17.66 1.20
N GLY A 78 6.49 16.82 0.99
CA GLY A 78 7.41 16.33 2.01
C GLY A 78 7.00 15.00 2.65
N ASP A 79 5.76 14.53 2.45
CA ASP A 79 5.34 13.23 2.97
C ASP A 79 6.12 12.09 2.29
N GLN A 80 6.33 11.03 3.04
CA GLN A 80 6.99 9.81 2.57
C GLN A 80 5.95 8.81 2.05
N VAL A 81 6.29 8.09 0.97
CA VAL A 81 5.45 7.03 0.39
C VAL A 81 6.29 5.82 0.03
N ASN A 82 5.73 4.62 0.24
CA ASN A 82 6.34 3.38 -0.22
C ASN A 82 6.23 3.25 -1.72
N LEU A 83 7.31 2.81 -2.37
CA LEU A 83 7.36 2.62 -3.82
C LEU A 83 7.77 1.20 -4.17
N GLU A 84 7.03 0.58 -5.09
CA GLU A 84 7.36 -0.73 -5.67
C GLU A 84 7.05 -0.71 -7.17
N ARG A 85 8.00 -1.18 -8.00
CA ARG A 85 7.79 -1.38 -9.44
C ARG A 85 6.94 -2.62 -9.69
N ALA A 86 6.22 -2.64 -10.81
CA ALA A 86 5.49 -3.83 -11.23
C ALA A 86 6.43 -5.05 -11.31
N LEU A 87 5.92 -6.20 -10.84
CA LEU A 87 6.62 -7.47 -10.86
C LEU A 87 6.95 -7.85 -12.32
N LYS A 88 8.21 -8.18 -12.58
CA LYS A 88 8.64 -8.68 -13.89
C LYS A 88 8.20 -10.12 -14.09
N ALA A 89 7.86 -10.50 -15.32
CA ALA A 89 7.65 -11.89 -15.69
C ALA A 89 8.90 -12.72 -15.34
N GLY A 90 8.72 -13.87 -14.69
CA GLY A 90 9.82 -14.70 -14.17
C GLY A 90 10.47 -14.18 -12.88
N GLY A 91 10.03 -13.03 -12.35
CA GLY A 91 10.47 -12.52 -11.05
C GLY A 91 9.98 -13.38 -9.88
N ARG A 92 10.68 -13.31 -8.75
CA ARG A 92 10.26 -14.00 -7.51
C ARG A 92 9.08 -13.28 -6.87
N VAL A 93 8.07 -14.03 -6.43
CA VAL A 93 7.00 -13.54 -5.57
C VAL A 93 7.44 -13.77 -4.12
N SER A 94 7.97 -12.73 -3.47
CA SER A 94 8.50 -12.83 -2.10
C SER A 94 7.48 -12.46 -1.03
N GLY A 95 6.38 -11.79 -1.38
CA GLY A 95 5.23 -11.52 -0.52
C GLY A 95 4.01 -12.32 -0.97
N HIS A 96 2.97 -11.64 -1.45
CA HIS A 96 1.79 -12.25 -2.04
C HIS A 96 1.36 -11.47 -3.30
N PHE A 97 0.39 -11.99 -4.05
CA PHE A 97 -0.09 -11.32 -5.26
C PHE A 97 -0.91 -10.09 -4.91
N MET A 98 -0.41 -8.93 -5.31
CA MET A 98 -1.07 -7.65 -5.12
C MET A 98 -1.39 -7.00 -6.46
N THR A 99 -2.56 -6.40 -6.54
CA THR A 99 -3.02 -5.71 -7.76
C THR A 99 -2.71 -4.22 -7.73
N GLY A 100 -2.55 -3.67 -6.54
CA GLY A 100 -2.47 -2.23 -6.30
C GLY A 100 -3.86 -1.57 -6.25
N HIS A 101 -4.92 -2.36 -6.09
CA HIS A 101 -6.30 -1.90 -6.00
C HIS A 101 -6.75 -1.94 -4.54
N ILE A 102 -6.73 -0.77 -3.93
CA ILE A 102 -7.03 -0.61 -2.50
C ILE A 102 -8.50 -0.91 -2.21
N ASP A 103 -8.74 -1.79 -1.24
CA ASP A 103 -10.09 -2.15 -0.80
C ASP A 103 -10.68 -1.12 0.16
N ALA A 104 -9.84 -0.57 1.03
CA ALA A 104 -10.25 0.44 1.99
C ALA A 104 -9.05 1.18 2.60
N VAL A 105 -9.36 2.28 3.26
CA VAL A 105 -8.41 2.97 4.14
C VAL A 105 -8.70 2.58 5.58
N GLY A 106 -7.72 1.99 6.25
CA GLY A 106 -7.76 1.65 7.67
C GLY A 106 -7.09 2.72 8.53
N ARG A 107 -7.22 2.56 9.84
CA ARG A 107 -6.58 3.42 10.83
C ARG A 107 -5.79 2.59 11.83
N ILE A 108 -4.57 3.00 12.15
CA ILE A 108 -3.78 2.39 13.22
C ILE A 108 -4.42 2.77 14.56
N GLU A 109 -4.98 1.80 15.26
CA GLU A 109 -5.60 2.03 16.57
C GLU A 109 -4.63 1.89 17.73
N GLN A 110 -3.67 0.99 17.58
CA GLN A 110 -2.62 0.76 18.59
C GLN A 110 -1.30 0.42 17.89
N ARG A 111 -0.22 0.81 18.53
CA ARG A 111 1.15 0.42 18.19
C ARG A 111 1.82 0.01 19.48
N MET A 112 2.27 -1.23 19.57
CA MET A 112 2.96 -1.77 20.73
C MET A 112 4.35 -2.20 20.32
N THR A 113 5.33 -1.72 21.05
CA THR A 113 6.74 -2.07 20.83
C THR A 113 7.10 -3.22 21.76
N GLU A 114 7.57 -4.31 21.17
CA GLU A 114 8.12 -5.47 21.84
C GLU A 114 9.66 -5.52 21.62
N ALA A 115 10.34 -6.42 22.28
CA ALA A 115 11.81 -6.48 22.22
C ALA A 115 12.36 -6.59 20.78
N ASN A 116 11.72 -7.41 19.92
CA ASN A 116 12.22 -7.76 18.60
C ASN A 116 11.26 -7.43 17.44
N TYR A 117 10.08 -6.89 17.72
CA TYR A 117 9.08 -6.53 16.71
C TYR A 117 8.14 -5.44 17.22
N GLU A 118 7.30 -4.93 16.36
CA GLU A 118 6.19 -4.06 16.75
C GLU A 118 4.88 -4.65 16.25
N GLU A 119 3.85 -4.64 17.10
CA GLU A 119 2.50 -4.99 16.73
C GLU A 119 1.73 -3.71 16.35
N LEU A 120 1.18 -3.69 15.13
CA LEU A 120 0.20 -2.68 14.71
C LEU A 120 -1.19 -3.30 14.76
N SER A 121 -2.10 -2.68 15.51
CA SER A 121 -3.53 -3.02 15.49
C SER A 121 -4.26 -2.05 14.58
N ILE A 122 -4.90 -2.58 13.55
CA ILE A 122 -5.58 -1.82 12.50
C ILE A 122 -7.08 -1.99 12.66
N ARG A 123 -7.84 -0.88 12.66
CA ARG A 123 -9.31 -0.94 12.58
C ARG A 123 -9.71 -1.63 11.29
N LEU A 124 -10.58 -2.62 11.42
CA LEU A 124 -11.11 -3.39 10.31
C LEU A 124 -12.28 -2.63 9.67
N PRO A 125 -12.14 -2.14 8.42
CA PRO A 125 -13.24 -1.50 7.73
C PRO A 125 -14.41 -2.46 7.52
N LYS A 126 -15.64 -1.92 7.55
CA LYS A 126 -16.87 -2.71 7.38
C LYS A 126 -16.83 -3.50 6.06
N GLY A 127 -17.14 -4.77 6.12
CA GLY A 127 -17.19 -5.67 4.94
C GLY A 127 -15.88 -6.38 4.60
N LEU A 128 -14.71 -5.94 5.12
CA LEU A 128 -13.43 -6.60 4.81
C LEU A 128 -13.11 -7.81 5.69
N GLY A 129 -13.80 -7.98 6.82
CA GLY A 129 -13.49 -9.05 7.79
C GLY A 129 -13.47 -10.46 7.22
N LYS A 130 -14.30 -10.73 6.23
CA LYS A 130 -14.36 -12.04 5.56
C LYS A 130 -13.10 -12.38 4.73
N TYR A 131 -12.33 -11.38 4.32
CA TYR A 131 -11.09 -11.56 3.51
C TYR A 131 -9.83 -11.56 4.37
N ILE A 132 -9.93 -11.26 5.67
CA ILE A 132 -8.79 -11.15 6.57
C ILE A 132 -8.86 -12.29 7.59
N VAL A 133 -7.97 -13.25 7.45
CA VAL A 133 -7.91 -14.44 8.29
C VAL A 133 -6.56 -14.52 9.03
N PRO A 134 -6.50 -15.05 10.26
CA PRO A 134 -5.24 -15.23 10.97
C PRO A 134 -4.25 -16.05 10.13
N LYS A 135 -3.00 -15.60 10.10
CA LYS A 135 -1.89 -16.16 9.29
C LYS A 135 -2.06 -16.03 7.77
N GLY A 136 -3.13 -15.39 7.29
CA GLY A 136 -3.25 -14.99 5.89
C GLY A 136 -2.38 -13.77 5.57
N SER A 137 -2.42 -13.34 4.31
CA SER A 137 -1.70 -12.15 3.83
C SER A 137 -2.62 -10.93 3.77
N VAL A 138 -2.06 -9.77 4.02
CA VAL A 138 -2.67 -8.46 3.82
C VAL A 138 -1.60 -7.45 3.42
N ALA A 139 -1.94 -6.51 2.56
CA ALA A 139 -1.05 -5.39 2.29
C ALA A 139 -1.49 -4.14 3.05
N LEU A 140 -0.53 -3.49 3.72
CA LEU A 140 -0.68 -2.16 4.32
C LEU A 140 0.29 -1.19 3.66
N ASP A 141 -0.24 -0.13 3.05
CA ASP A 141 0.56 0.83 2.25
C ASP A 141 1.53 0.13 1.29
N GLY A 142 1.08 -0.94 0.65
CA GLY A 142 1.88 -1.71 -0.29
C GLY A 142 2.90 -2.67 0.34
N VAL A 143 2.91 -2.83 1.66
CA VAL A 143 3.78 -3.78 2.35
C VAL A 143 3.03 -5.08 2.58
N SER A 144 3.51 -6.20 2.04
CA SER A 144 2.98 -7.55 2.30
C SER A 144 3.28 -7.96 3.74
N LEU A 145 2.25 -8.27 4.50
CA LEU A 145 2.36 -8.62 5.93
C LEU A 145 1.50 -9.84 6.25
N THR A 146 1.93 -10.59 7.24
CA THR A 146 1.15 -11.68 7.81
C THR A 146 0.14 -11.14 8.81
N VAL A 147 -1.11 -11.53 8.68
CA VAL A 147 -2.17 -11.23 9.63
C VAL A 147 -1.92 -12.00 10.94
N GLY A 148 -1.88 -11.27 12.03
CA GLY A 148 -1.79 -11.83 13.38
C GLY A 148 -3.17 -12.20 13.94
N LYS A 149 -3.61 -11.49 14.97
CA LYS A 149 -4.92 -11.69 15.61
C LYS A 149 -6.01 -10.98 14.80
N VAL A 150 -7.20 -11.59 14.73
CA VAL A 150 -8.39 -10.98 14.12
C VAL A 150 -9.52 -11.05 15.13
N GLY A 151 -10.23 -9.95 15.37
CA GLY A 151 -11.37 -9.91 16.28
C GLY A 151 -11.71 -8.51 16.76
N LYS A 152 -12.93 -8.35 17.32
CA LYS A 152 -13.41 -7.09 17.89
C LYS A 152 -13.29 -5.88 16.94
N GLY A 153 -13.54 -6.09 15.63
CA GLY A 153 -13.49 -5.03 14.60
C GLY A 153 -12.08 -4.52 14.27
N ARG A 154 -11.05 -5.33 14.51
CA ARG A 154 -9.64 -5.03 14.19
C ARG A 154 -8.87 -6.30 13.87
N PHE A 155 -7.71 -6.11 13.25
CA PHE A 155 -6.69 -7.15 13.07
C PHE A 155 -5.32 -6.59 13.43
N SER A 156 -4.37 -7.48 13.70
CA SER A 156 -2.99 -7.06 13.93
C SER A 156 -2.05 -7.58 12.85
N VAL A 157 -0.92 -6.87 12.69
CA VAL A 157 0.24 -7.28 11.91
C VAL A 157 1.51 -7.02 12.73
N TYR A 158 2.59 -7.72 12.39
CA TYR A 158 3.86 -7.60 13.09
C TYR A 158 4.94 -7.07 12.18
N LEU A 159 5.62 -6.01 12.62
CA LEU A 159 6.72 -5.40 11.90
C LEU A 159 8.05 -5.84 12.50
N ILE A 160 8.84 -6.57 11.73
CA ILE A 160 10.24 -6.86 12.08
C ILE A 160 11.11 -5.60 11.89
N PRO A 161 12.29 -5.52 12.52
CA PRO A 161 13.16 -4.34 12.43
C PRO A 161 13.46 -3.92 10.99
N PHE A 162 13.72 -4.86 10.10
CA PHE A 162 14.00 -4.57 8.70
C PHE A 162 12.81 -3.87 8.00
N THR A 163 11.58 -4.40 8.15
CA THR A 163 10.39 -3.78 7.56
C THR A 163 10.17 -2.35 8.05
N LYS A 164 10.41 -2.10 9.34
CA LYS A 164 10.35 -0.74 9.91
C LYS A 164 11.37 0.20 9.27
N GLN A 165 12.57 -0.29 9.02
CA GLN A 165 13.66 0.53 8.47
C GLN A 165 13.42 0.92 7.01
N VAL A 166 12.83 0.02 6.19
CA VAL A 166 12.76 0.18 4.74
C VAL A 166 11.38 0.62 4.24
N THR A 167 10.40 0.84 5.14
CA THR A 167 9.04 1.25 4.78
C THR A 167 8.54 2.41 5.63
N THR A 168 7.51 3.13 5.14
CA THR A 168 6.85 4.20 5.88
C THR A 168 6.15 3.70 7.16
N LEU A 169 5.82 2.40 7.25
CA LEU A 169 5.18 1.82 8.44
C LEU A 169 6.03 1.98 9.70
N GLY A 170 7.36 2.09 9.54
CA GLY A 170 8.27 2.32 10.66
C GLY A 170 8.04 3.64 11.38
N SER A 171 7.62 4.69 10.68
CA SER A 171 7.36 6.03 11.23
C SER A 171 5.90 6.31 11.58
N LYS A 172 4.95 5.49 11.10
CA LYS A 172 3.51 5.69 11.36
C LYS A 172 3.15 5.49 12.83
N LYS A 173 2.20 6.24 13.30
CA LYS A 173 1.75 6.29 14.71
C LYS A 173 0.29 5.88 14.85
N LYS A 174 -0.15 5.68 16.09
CA LYS A 174 -1.58 5.58 16.41
C LYS A 174 -2.33 6.79 15.84
N GLY A 175 -3.41 6.52 15.11
CA GLY A 175 -4.23 7.53 14.46
C GLY A 175 -3.91 7.72 12.98
N ASP A 176 -2.77 7.25 12.48
CA ASP A 176 -2.41 7.36 11.08
C ASP A 176 -3.25 6.43 10.20
N TRP A 177 -3.40 6.85 8.96
CA TRP A 177 -4.13 6.12 7.93
C TRP A 177 -3.20 5.20 7.16
N VAL A 178 -3.74 4.04 6.76
CA VAL A 178 -3.06 3.06 5.91
C VAL A 178 -4.01 2.57 4.81
N ASN A 179 -3.50 2.41 3.60
CA ASN A 179 -4.21 1.72 2.54
C ASN A 179 -4.22 0.22 2.83
N ILE A 180 -5.35 -0.43 2.66
CA ILE A 180 -5.50 -1.87 2.86
C ILE A 180 -5.88 -2.51 1.52
N GLU A 181 -5.09 -3.48 1.07
CA GLU A 181 -5.45 -4.42 0.02
C GLU A 181 -5.47 -5.82 0.63
N THR A 182 -6.62 -6.50 0.53
CA THR A 182 -6.78 -7.89 0.98
C THR A 182 -6.27 -8.84 -0.09
N ASP A 183 -5.87 -10.03 0.31
CA ASP A 183 -5.37 -11.04 -0.62
C ASP A 183 -6.40 -11.33 -1.72
N ILE A 184 -5.96 -11.22 -2.98
CA ILE A 184 -6.81 -11.44 -4.15
C ILE A 184 -7.38 -12.86 -4.19
N LEU A 185 -6.64 -13.85 -3.68
CA LEU A 185 -7.10 -15.23 -3.60
C LEU A 185 -8.33 -15.36 -2.69
N ALA A 186 -8.34 -14.66 -1.55
CA ALA A 186 -9.50 -14.65 -0.65
C ALA A 186 -10.75 -14.07 -1.35
N LYS A 187 -10.58 -13.05 -2.21
CA LYS A 187 -11.68 -12.46 -2.98
C LYS A 187 -12.29 -13.46 -3.97
N TYR A 188 -11.46 -14.19 -4.71
CA TYR A 188 -11.93 -15.18 -5.68
C TYR A 188 -12.58 -16.40 -5.01
N VAL A 189 -11.97 -16.93 -3.95
CA VAL A 189 -12.52 -18.09 -3.21
C VAL A 189 -13.90 -17.78 -2.63
N LEU A 190 -14.07 -16.61 -2.01
CA LEU A 190 -15.33 -16.23 -1.36
C LEU A 190 -16.43 -15.76 -2.32
N ASN A 191 -16.09 -15.40 -3.55
CA ASN A 191 -17.09 -15.03 -4.56
C ASN A 191 -17.58 -16.21 -5.40
N ARG A 192 -16.92 -17.36 -5.37
CA ARG A 192 -17.35 -18.56 -6.11
C ARG A 192 -18.72 -19.15 -5.70
N GLY A 193 -19.26 -18.76 -4.56
CA GLY A 193 -20.54 -19.29 -4.05
C GLY A 193 -21.75 -18.34 -4.20
N LYS A 194 -21.62 -17.23 -4.95
CA LYS A 194 -22.71 -16.26 -5.06
C LYS A 194 -23.50 -16.33 -6.37
N ASP A 195 -23.04 -17.09 -7.34
CA ASP A 195 -23.65 -17.26 -8.68
C ASP A 195 -24.10 -18.70 -8.95
N ALA A 196 -24.34 -19.49 -7.90
CA ALA A 196 -24.92 -20.83 -7.99
C ALA A 196 -26.29 -20.90 -7.31
#